data_191dc6d60cedeb425e79e5fda0e171a7
#
_entry.id   191dc6d60cedeb425e79e5fda0e171a7
#
_cell.length_a   1.000
_cell.length_b   1.000
_cell.length_c   1.000
_cell.angle_alpha   90.00
_cell.angle_beta   90.00
_cell.angle_gamma   90.00
#
_symmetry.space_group_name_H-M   'P 1'
#
loop_
_entity.id
_entity.type
_entity.pdbx_description
1 polymer ?
#
loop_
_entity_poly.entity_id
_entity_poly.type
_entity_poly.pdbx_seq_one_letter_code
_entity_poly.pdbx_strand_id
1 'polypeptide(L)'
;MSSTMQVHTLAEKIKTPTKATFLTSIFKNGLKKKLSHLNVGCIIVVDGEDKFSFGDTDSELQVNVQVHSQEFYVMTGSGGAMGIAEAYILGYWTSDDVVMLMRIILKNRSILMSLDNGFAKVLSPINKLIHRSRQNTLKGSKENILAHYDLSNDFYKLWLDPTMTYSCAYFRDTNTTLEDA
;
A
#
# COMPACT_ATOMS: atom_id res chain seq x y z
N MET A 1 6.29 -28.82 -8.12
CA MET A 1 4.92 -29.08 -7.62
C MET A 1 4.64 -28.57 -6.20
N SER A 2 5.61 -27.99 -5.49
CA SER A 2 5.45 -27.55 -4.08
C SER A 2 5.03 -26.08 -3.88
N SER A 3 5.31 -25.20 -4.83
CA SER A 3 5.08 -23.75 -4.67
C SER A 3 3.61 -23.33 -4.78
N THR A 4 2.86 -23.98 -5.65
CA THR A 4 1.43 -23.65 -5.89
C THR A 4 0.55 -24.05 -4.68
N MET A 5 0.95 -25.07 -3.93
CA MET A 5 0.21 -25.54 -2.76
C MET A 5 0.35 -24.61 -1.55
N GLN A 6 1.50 -23.91 -1.40
CA GLN A 6 1.72 -22.95 -0.31
C GLN A 6 0.94 -21.65 -0.51
N VAL A 7 0.78 -21.18 -1.75
CA VAL A 7 0.00 -19.98 -2.05
C VAL A 7 -1.49 -20.20 -1.78
N HIS A 8 -2.02 -21.39 -2.09
CA HIS A 8 -3.42 -21.75 -1.79
C HIS A 8 -3.70 -21.81 -0.29
N THR A 9 -2.75 -22.32 0.51
CA THR A 9 -2.91 -22.42 1.98
C THR A 9 -2.85 -21.05 2.66
N LEU A 10 -2.10 -20.10 2.13
CA LEU A 10 -2.08 -18.71 2.60
C LEU A 10 -3.39 -17.99 2.27
N ALA A 11 -3.96 -18.21 1.08
CA ALA A 11 -5.22 -17.61 0.67
C ALA A 11 -6.43 -18.13 1.49
N GLU A 12 -6.40 -19.38 1.96
CA GLU A 12 -7.45 -19.92 2.83
C GLU A 12 -7.38 -19.39 4.27
N LYS A 13 -6.19 -19.07 4.80
CA LYS A 13 -6.05 -18.46 6.12
C LYS A 13 -6.58 -17.02 6.21
N ILE A 14 -6.74 -16.34 5.09
CA ILE A 14 -7.25 -14.95 5.02
C ILE A 14 -8.78 -14.88 5.16
N LYS A 15 -9.50 -16.01 5.06
CA LYS A 15 -10.97 -16.07 5.02
C LYS A 15 -11.70 -16.07 6.36
N THR A 16 -11.04 -15.99 7.50
CA THR A 16 -11.75 -15.82 8.78
C THR A 16 -12.02 -14.34 9.01
N PRO A 17 -13.29 -13.88 8.98
CA PRO A 17 -13.61 -12.50 9.31
C PRO A 17 -13.25 -12.26 10.78
N THR A 18 -12.21 -11.48 11.00
CA THR A 18 -11.83 -11.08 12.36
C THR A 18 -12.92 -10.17 12.90
N LYS A 19 -13.40 -10.44 14.10
CA LYS A 19 -14.43 -9.61 14.74
C LYS A 19 -13.92 -8.17 14.86
N ALA A 20 -14.74 -7.22 14.40
CA ALA A 20 -14.44 -5.80 14.57
C ALA A 20 -14.22 -5.50 16.05
N THR A 21 -13.05 -5.01 16.39
CA THR A 21 -12.70 -4.55 17.72
C THR A 21 -13.04 -3.06 17.86
N PHE A 22 -13.08 -2.54 19.09
CA PHE A 22 -13.25 -1.11 19.34
C PHE A 22 -12.23 -0.26 18.58
N LEU A 23 -10.97 -0.70 18.51
CA LEU A 23 -9.90 -0.05 17.77
C LEU A 23 -10.18 -0.03 16.26
N THR A 24 -10.68 -1.12 15.70
CA THR A 24 -11.08 -1.20 14.28
C THR A 24 -12.11 -0.13 13.95
N SER A 25 -13.12 0.04 14.81
CA SER A 25 -14.17 1.06 14.61
C SER A 25 -13.61 2.48 14.65
N ILE A 26 -12.68 2.77 15.56
CA ILE A 26 -12.00 4.07 15.64
C ILE A 26 -11.23 4.34 14.36
N PHE A 27 -10.43 3.40 13.90
CA PHE A 27 -9.61 3.55 12.69
C PHE A 27 -10.47 3.62 11.41
N LYS A 28 -11.52 2.80 11.31
CA LYS A 28 -12.50 2.85 10.22
C LYS A 28 -13.14 4.24 10.12
N ASN A 29 -13.61 4.78 11.24
CA ASN A 29 -14.20 6.12 11.28
C ASN A 29 -13.16 7.23 10.98
N GLY A 30 -11.95 7.07 11.47
CA GLY A 30 -10.83 7.97 11.17
C GLY A 30 -10.50 8.01 9.68
N LEU A 31 -10.43 6.85 9.03
CA LEU A 31 -10.20 6.74 7.58
C LEU A 31 -11.35 7.37 6.80
N LYS A 32 -12.61 7.05 7.13
CA LYS A 32 -13.79 7.66 6.50
C LYS A 32 -13.76 9.19 6.59
N LYS A 33 -13.44 9.73 7.77
CA LYS A 33 -13.32 11.18 7.97
C LYS A 33 -12.21 11.79 7.10
N LYS A 34 -11.10 11.11 6.88
CA LYS A 34 -10.03 11.59 6.00
C LYS A 34 -10.46 11.54 4.53
N LEU A 35 -11.06 10.44 4.10
CA LEU A 35 -11.55 10.27 2.74
C LEU A 35 -12.73 11.21 2.40
N SER A 36 -13.51 11.67 3.38
CA SER A 36 -14.58 12.66 3.13
C SER A 36 -14.06 14.01 2.64
N HIS A 37 -12.75 14.27 2.72
CA HIS A 37 -12.11 15.46 2.16
C HIS A 37 -11.55 15.21 0.73
N LEU A 38 -11.97 14.13 0.06
CA LEU A 38 -11.58 13.85 -1.32
C LEU A 38 -12.23 14.89 -2.26
N ASN A 39 -11.40 15.65 -2.97
CA ASN A 39 -11.85 16.73 -3.83
C ASN A 39 -11.78 16.38 -5.32
N VAL A 40 -10.96 15.39 -5.69
CA VAL A 40 -10.75 14.99 -7.08
C VAL A 40 -10.93 13.48 -7.20
N GLY A 41 -11.85 13.06 -8.05
CA GLY A 41 -12.17 11.66 -8.27
C GLY A 41 -13.14 11.09 -7.24
N CYS A 42 -13.40 9.79 -7.36
CA CYS A 42 -14.29 9.04 -6.47
C CYS A 42 -13.63 7.72 -6.04
N ILE A 43 -13.65 7.45 -4.74
CA ILE A 43 -13.26 6.16 -4.18
C ILE A 43 -14.49 5.53 -3.55
N ILE A 44 -14.84 4.34 -4.02
CA ILE A 44 -15.95 3.54 -3.51
C ILE A 44 -15.36 2.42 -2.68
N VAL A 45 -15.64 2.41 -1.39
CA VAL A 45 -15.17 1.36 -0.46
C VAL A 45 -16.32 0.41 -0.15
N VAL A 46 -16.12 -0.88 -0.40
CA VAL A 46 -17.04 -1.96 -0.08
C VAL A 46 -16.45 -2.79 1.05
N ASP A 47 -17.16 -2.91 2.17
CA ASP A 47 -16.74 -3.62 3.37
C ASP A 47 -17.88 -4.51 3.85
N GLY A 48 -17.87 -5.78 3.43
CA GLY A 48 -19.00 -6.68 3.60
C GLY A 48 -20.23 -6.19 2.86
N GLU A 49 -21.30 -5.92 3.60
CA GLU A 49 -22.57 -5.37 3.05
C GLU A 49 -22.56 -3.83 2.99
N ASP A 50 -21.61 -3.20 3.68
CA ASP A 50 -21.47 -1.75 3.70
C ASP A 50 -20.81 -1.22 2.41
N LYS A 51 -21.36 -0.12 1.86
CA LYS A 51 -20.77 0.60 0.73
C LYS A 51 -20.68 2.08 1.04
N PHE A 52 -19.51 2.67 0.84
CA PHE A 52 -19.24 4.09 1.09
C PHE A 52 -18.60 4.72 -0.13
N SER A 53 -19.10 5.88 -0.55
CA SER A 53 -18.52 6.67 -1.65
C SER A 53 -17.90 7.95 -1.10
N PHE A 54 -16.70 8.28 -1.56
CA PHE A 54 -15.95 9.47 -1.18
C PHE A 54 -15.54 10.23 -2.42
N GLY A 55 -15.74 11.56 -2.43
CA GLY A 55 -15.47 12.42 -3.56
C GLY A 55 -16.66 12.58 -4.50
N ASP A 56 -16.38 12.94 -5.74
CA ASP A 56 -17.37 13.22 -6.78
C ASP A 56 -17.78 11.92 -7.51
N THR A 57 -19.02 11.48 -7.29
CA THR A 57 -19.57 10.26 -7.91
C THR A 57 -19.78 10.36 -9.41
N ASP A 58 -19.78 11.57 -9.97
CA ASP A 58 -19.91 11.80 -11.41
C ASP A 58 -18.54 11.94 -12.11
N SER A 59 -17.46 11.81 -11.34
CA SER A 59 -16.09 11.90 -11.85
C SER A 59 -15.75 10.71 -12.75
N GLU A 60 -15.05 10.97 -13.87
CA GLU A 60 -14.44 9.90 -14.70
C GLU A 60 -13.32 9.14 -13.97
N LEU A 61 -12.69 9.77 -12.96
CA LEU A 61 -11.69 9.13 -12.12
C LEU A 61 -12.40 8.40 -10.98
N GLN A 62 -12.75 7.14 -11.20
CA GLN A 62 -13.50 6.37 -10.24
C GLN A 62 -12.86 5.00 -10.01
N VAL A 63 -12.85 4.51 -8.76
CA VAL A 63 -12.25 3.22 -8.39
C VAL A 63 -13.01 2.57 -7.25
N ASN A 64 -13.11 1.24 -7.29
CA ASN A 64 -13.65 0.45 -6.20
C ASN A 64 -12.51 -0.18 -5.37
N VAL A 65 -12.68 -0.12 -4.05
CA VAL A 65 -11.80 -0.76 -3.07
C VAL A 65 -12.64 -1.76 -2.29
N GLN A 66 -12.28 -3.04 -2.35
CA GLN A 66 -12.93 -4.11 -1.60
C GLN A 66 -12.12 -4.43 -0.35
N VAL A 67 -12.74 -4.32 0.82
CA VAL A 67 -12.14 -4.73 2.10
C VAL A 67 -12.50 -6.19 2.37
N HIS A 68 -11.47 -7.01 2.62
CA HIS A 68 -11.60 -8.45 2.88
C HIS A 68 -11.38 -8.77 4.36
N SER A 69 -10.65 -7.92 5.08
CA SER A 69 -10.38 -8.10 6.52
C SER A 69 -10.40 -6.79 7.27
N GLN A 70 -10.89 -6.84 8.50
CA GLN A 70 -10.96 -5.69 9.40
C GLN A 70 -9.57 -5.22 9.87
N GLU A 71 -8.54 -6.07 9.78
CA GLU A 71 -7.13 -5.72 10.02
C GLU A 71 -6.64 -4.61 9.11
N PHE A 72 -7.22 -4.46 7.91
CA PHE A 72 -6.95 -3.32 7.03
C PHE A 72 -7.05 -1.98 7.76
N TYR A 73 -8.10 -1.78 8.54
CA TYR A 73 -8.30 -0.53 9.27
C TYR A 73 -7.27 -0.34 10.38
N VAL A 74 -6.91 -1.41 11.08
CA VAL A 74 -5.90 -1.37 12.15
C VAL A 74 -4.53 -1.04 11.56
N MET A 75 -4.13 -1.70 10.48
CA MET A 75 -2.86 -1.44 9.80
C MET A 75 -2.81 -0.02 9.22
N THR A 76 -3.89 0.42 8.57
CA THR A 76 -4.00 1.79 8.05
C THR A 76 -3.90 2.83 9.16
N GLY A 77 -4.60 2.63 10.27
CA GLY A 77 -4.61 3.57 11.39
C GLY A 77 -3.29 3.65 12.14
N SER A 78 -2.58 2.53 12.29
CA SER A 78 -1.30 2.45 13.01
C SER A 78 -0.09 2.75 12.14
N GLY A 79 -0.11 2.35 10.86
CA GLY A 79 1.01 2.41 9.93
C GLY A 79 0.87 3.48 8.82
N GLY A 80 -0.26 4.20 8.76
CA GLY A 80 -0.49 5.22 7.73
C GLY A 80 -0.42 4.63 6.31
N ALA A 81 0.26 5.32 5.40
CA ALA A 81 0.42 4.90 4.01
C ALA A 81 1.15 3.55 3.89
N MET A 82 2.15 3.29 4.73
CA MET A 82 2.84 2.00 4.76
C MET A 82 1.92 0.88 5.22
N GLY A 83 1.09 1.12 6.23
CA GLY A 83 0.10 0.14 6.71
C GLY A 83 -0.94 -0.21 5.64
N ILE A 84 -1.34 0.73 4.79
CA ILE A 84 -2.21 0.48 3.63
C ILE A 84 -1.52 -0.45 2.63
N ALA A 85 -0.25 -0.18 2.29
CA ALA A 85 0.52 -1.00 1.35
C ALA A 85 0.76 -2.41 1.88
N GLU A 86 1.15 -2.57 3.14
CA GLU A 86 1.32 -3.87 3.78
C GLU A 86 -0.01 -4.67 3.82
N ALA A 87 -1.13 -4.01 4.14
CA ALA A 87 -2.45 -4.62 4.12
C ALA A 87 -2.86 -5.10 2.71
N TYR A 88 -2.44 -4.39 1.64
CA TYR A 88 -2.64 -4.81 0.27
C TYR A 88 -1.83 -6.08 -0.05
N ILE A 89 -0.54 -6.10 0.31
CA ILE A 89 0.34 -7.27 0.12
C ILE A 89 -0.23 -8.51 0.84
N LEU A 90 -0.82 -8.30 2.04
CA LEU A 90 -1.45 -9.38 2.81
C LEU A 90 -2.84 -9.77 2.29
N GLY A 91 -3.38 -9.08 1.26
CA GLY A 91 -4.68 -9.36 0.69
C GLY A 91 -5.87 -8.93 1.57
N TYR A 92 -5.66 -8.02 2.53
CA TYR A 92 -6.74 -7.52 3.39
C TYR A 92 -7.66 -6.54 2.68
N TRP A 93 -7.23 -6.01 1.56
CA TRP A 93 -8.05 -5.25 0.62
C TRP A 93 -7.55 -5.42 -0.81
N THR A 94 -8.41 -5.17 -1.77
CA THR A 94 -8.10 -5.16 -3.21
C THR A 94 -8.76 -3.95 -3.87
N SER A 95 -8.34 -3.64 -5.09
CA SER A 95 -8.97 -2.64 -5.95
C SER A 95 -9.16 -3.20 -7.35
N ASP A 96 -10.19 -2.74 -8.03
CA ASP A 96 -10.41 -3.02 -9.45
C ASP A 96 -9.37 -2.34 -10.35
N ASP A 97 -8.85 -1.17 -9.94
CA ASP A 97 -7.78 -0.44 -10.63
C ASP A 97 -6.86 0.27 -9.62
N VAL A 98 -5.74 -0.39 -9.25
CA VAL A 98 -4.75 0.17 -8.33
C VAL A 98 -4.08 1.42 -8.91
N VAL A 99 -3.88 1.48 -10.25
CA VAL A 99 -3.26 2.64 -10.89
C VAL A 99 -4.18 3.85 -10.81
N MET A 100 -5.49 3.65 -11.04
CA MET A 100 -6.48 4.70 -10.88
C MET A 100 -6.57 5.16 -9.43
N LEU A 101 -6.56 4.23 -8.47
CA LEU A 101 -6.52 4.57 -7.04
C LEU A 101 -5.32 5.46 -6.72
N MET A 102 -4.12 5.11 -7.20
CA MET A 102 -2.92 5.92 -7.01
C MET A 102 -3.03 7.30 -7.66
N ARG A 103 -3.61 7.41 -8.86
CA ARG A 103 -3.87 8.70 -9.52
C ARG A 103 -4.79 9.59 -8.69
N ILE A 104 -5.87 9.04 -8.15
CA ILE A 104 -6.80 9.78 -7.28
C ILE A 104 -6.09 10.24 -6.02
N ILE A 105 -5.37 9.36 -5.34
CA ILE A 105 -4.64 9.69 -4.11
C ILE A 105 -3.57 10.76 -4.33
N LEU A 106 -2.81 10.69 -5.42
CA LEU A 106 -1.79 11.71 -5.77
C LEU A 106 -2.41 13.07 -6.06
N LYS A 107 -3.59 13.11 -6.71
CA LYS A 107 -4.35 14.36 -6.92
C LYS A 107 -4.89 14.94 -5.61
N ASN A 108 -5.05 14.11 -4.57
CA ASN A 108 -5.49 14.49 -3.22
C ASN A 108 -4.35 14.33 -2.19
N ARG A 109 -3.16 14.80 -2.52
CA ARG A 109 -1.93 14.58 -1.73
C ARG A 109 -2.06 14.99 -0.25
N SER A 110 -2.91 15.97 0.07
CA SER A 110 -3.18 16.38 1.45
C SER A 110 -3.79 15.25 2.29
N ILE A 111 -4.61 14.38 1.67
CA ILE A 111 -5.19 13.21 2.35
C ILE A 111 -4.07 12.22 2.68
N LEU A 112 -3.21 11.90 1.70
CA LEU A 112 -2.08 11.00 1.89
C LEU A 112 -1.19 11.46 3.05
N MET A 113 -0.79 12.73 3.05
CA MET A 113 0.00 13.32 4.15
C MET A 113 -0.73 13.29 5.50
N SER A 114 -2.07 13.39 5.50
CA SER A 114 -2.87 13.32 6.72
C SER A 114 -2.92 11.91 7.30
N LEU A 115 -2.80 10.85 6.49
CA LEU A 115 -2.76 9.47 6.95
C LEU A 115 -1.55 9.22 7.85
N ASP A 116 -0.41 9.79 7.51
CA ASP A 116 0.84 9.66 8.28
C ASP A 116 0.84 10.52 9.55
N ASN A 117 0.00 11.55 9.62
CA ASN A 117 -0.07 12.51 10.74
C ASN A 117 -1.06 12.17 11.86
N GLY A 118 -1.78 11.04 11.75
CA GLY A 118 -2.81 10.62 12.71
C GLY A 118 -2.27 9.84 13.92
N PHE A 119 -2.86 8.70 14.20
CA PHE A 119 -2.48 7.79 15.29
C PHE A 119 -1.02 7.28 15.20
N ALA A 120 -0.43 7.29 14.00
CA ALA A 120 0.99 7.00 13.81
C ALA A 120 1.89 7.92 14.67
N LYS A 121 1.48 9.17 14.93
CA LYS A 121 2.20 10.06 15.87
C LYS A 121 2.07 9.64 17.33
N VAL A 122 0.92 9.11 17.73
CA VAL A 122 0.70 8.63 19.11
C VAL A 122 1.48 7.33 19.37
N LEU A 123 1.60 6.48 18.35
CA LEU A 123 2.41 5.26 18.38
C LEU A 123 3.90 5.52 18.02
N SER A 124 4.25 6.75 17.65
CA SER A 124 5.61 7.15 17.29
C SER A 124 6.68 6.76 18.32
N PRO A 125 6.47 6.80 19.66
CA PRO A 125 7.45 6.32 20.61
C PRO A 125 7.75 4.83 20.47
N ILE A 126 6.72 4.02 20.23
CA ILE A 126 6.85 2.55 20.04
C ILE A 126 7.53 2.28 18.70
N ASN A 127 7.08 2.95 17.63
CA ASN A 127 7.72 2.85 16.32
C ASN A 127 9.18 3.36 16.35
N LYS A 128 9.49 4.43 17.11
CA LYS A 128 10.88 4.87 17.34
C LYS A 128 11.71 3.84 18.08
N LEU A 129 11.13 3.08 19.02
CA LEU A 129 11.84 2.02 19.72
C LEU A 129 12.14 0.85 18.76
N ILE A 130 11.20 0.47 17.90
CA ILE A 130 11.36 -0.55 16.85
C ILE A 130 12.38 -0.07 15.81
N HIS A 131 12.30 1.18 15.37
CA HIS A 131 13.29 1.77 14.45
C HIS A 131 14.68 1.90 15.11
N ARG A 132 14.75 2.13 16.40
CA ARG A 132 16.02 2.18 17.14
C ARG A 132 16.70 0.82 17.25
N SER A 133 15.92 -0.27 17.30
CA SER A 133 16.45 -1.64 17.20
C SER A 133 16.96 -2.00 15.79
N ARG A 134 16.51 -1.26 14.77
CA ARG A 134 16.94 -1.37 13.37
C ARG A 134 17.89 -0.24 12.94
N GLN A 135 18.53 0.46 13.90
CA GLN A 135 19.47 1.52 13.57
C GLN A 135 20.66 1.00 12.74
N ASN A 136 21.17 1.88 11.87
CA ASN A 136 22.35 1.66 11.03
C ASN A 136 23.62 1.48 11.89
N THR A 137 23.73 0.34 12.58
CA THR A 137 24.99 -0.19 13.03
C THR A 137 25.72 -0.76 11.81
N LEU A 138 27.06 -0.86 11.84
CA LEU A 138 27.84 -1.48 10.74
C LEU A 138 27.28 -2.86 10.34
N LYS A 139 26.77 -3.64 11.31
CA LYS A 139 26.12 -4.93 11.08
C LYS A 139 24.72 -4.74 10.47
N GLY A 140 23.89 -3.86 11.01
CA GLY A 140 22.55 -3.57 10.49
C GLY A 140 22.57 -2.93 9.10
N SER A 141 23.56 -2.08 8.79
CA SER A 141 23.75 -1.56 7.42
C SER A 141 24.07 -2.67 6.43
N LYS A 142 24.91 -3.65 6.80
CA LYS A 142 25.20 -4.80 5.94
C LYS A 142 23.96 -5.65 5.71
N GLU A 143 23.20 -5.95 6.76
CA GLU A 143 21.94 -6.71 6.66
C GLU A 143 20.87 -5.96 5.83
N ASN A 144 20.76 -4.63 5.99
CA ASN A 144 19.85 -3.81 5.20
C ASN A 144 20.26 -3.74 3.72
N ILE A 145 21.56 -3.63 3.42
CA ILE A 145 22.10 -3.65 2.06
C ILE A 145 21.87 -5.04 1.44
N LEU A 146 22.16 -6.12 2.15
CA LEU A 146 21.89 -7.48 1.67
C LEU A 146 20.40 -7.67 1.39
N ALA A 147 19.51 -7.27 2.31
CA ALA A 147 18.06 -7.36 2.11
C ALA A 147 17.57 -6.52 0.92
N HIS A 148 18.23 -5.38 0.62
CA HIS A 148 17.89 -4.53 -0.52
C HIS A 148 18.39 -5.09 -1.86
N TYR A 149 19.55 -5.74 -1.87
CA TYR A 149 20.17 -6.28 -3.10
C TYR A 149 20.02 -7.80 -3.26
N ASP A 150 19.46 -8.51 -2.27
CA ASP A 150 19.23 -9.95 -2.32
C ASP A 150 17.95 -10.31 -3.10
N LEU A 151 17.45 -9.37 -3.88
CA LEU A 151 16.37 -9.61 -4.84
C LEU A 151 16.95 -10.37 -6.05
N SER A 152 16.30 -11.48 -6.40
CA SER A 152 16.76 -12.31 -7.51
C SER A 152 16.66 -11.57 -8.87
N ASN A 153 17.49 -11.99 -9.82
CA ASN A 153 17.37 -11.50 -11.21
C ASN A 153 15.96 -11.73 -11.77
N ASP A 154 15.27 -12.78 -11.34
CA ASP A 154 13.90 -13.06 -11.78
C ASP A 154 12.91 -12.03 -11.25
N PHE A 155 13.12 -11.47 -10.06
CA PHE A 155 12.36 -10.34 -9.57
C PHE A 155 12.61 -9.09 -10.42
N TYR A 156 13.86 -8.77 -10.72
CA TYR A 156 14.21 -7.60 -11.54
C TYR A 156 13.65 -7.69 -12.96
N LYS A 157 13.64 -8.88 -13.57
CA LYS A 157 13.04 -9.13 -14.89
C LYS A 157 11.54 -8.85 -14.98
N LEU A 158 10.83 -8.76 -13.84
CA LEU A 158 9.40 -8.45 -13.84
C LEU A 158 9.10 -7.01 -14.25
N TRP A 159 10.07 -6.10 -14.13
CA TRP A 159 9.84 -4.67 -14.31
C TRP A 159 11.01 -3.90 -14.93
N LEU A 160 12.20 -4.47 -14.99
CA LEU A 160 13.32 -3.91 -15.77
C LEU A 160 13.28 -4.40 -17.23
N ASP A 161 13.86 -3.60 -18.11
CA ASP A 161 14.10 -3.96 -19.51
C ASP A 161 15.15 -5.07 -19.63
N PRO A 162 15.40 -5.61 -20.85
CA PRO A 162 16.39 -6.69 -21.07
C PRO A 162 17.81 -6.34 -20.67
N THR A 163 18.18 -5.05 -20.62
CA THR A 163 19.52 -4.61 -20.20
C THR A 163 19.74 -4.72 -18.70
N MET A 164 18.67 -4.91 -17.93
CA MET A 164 18.68 -4.96 -16.47
C MET A 164 19.29 -3.74 -15.80
N THR A 165 19.27 -2.59 -16.49
CA THR A 165 19.80 -1.34 -15.97
C THR A 165 18.88 -0.75 -14.93
N TYR A 166 19.29 -0.77 -13.66
CA TYR A 166 18.55 -0.18 -12.53
C TYR A 166 18.94 1.28 -12.35
N SER A 167 18.63 2.08 -13.36
CA SER A 167 18.95 3.51 -13.42
C SER A 167 17.90 4.25 -14.26
N CYS A 168 17.93 5.58 -14.27
CA CYS A 168 17.09 6.36 -15.16
C CYS A 168 17.71 6.38 -16.58
N ALA A 169 16.86 6.17 -17.58
CA ALA A 169 17.22 6.35 -18.99
C ALA A 169 17.31 7.84 -19.34
N TYR A 170 18.20 8.20 -20.25
CA TYR A 170 18.34 9.54 -20.80
C TYR A 170 17.90 9.56 -22.26
N PHE A 171 16.65 9.89 -22.53
CA PHE A 171 16.09 10.01 -23.87
C PHE A 171 16.59 11.27 -24.56
N ARG A 172 17.37 11.12 -25.62
CA ARG A 172 17.89 12.25 -26.42
C ARG A 172 16.82 12.87 -27.31
N ASP A 173 15.89 12.04 -27.76
CA ASP A 173 14.73 12.43 -28.56
C ASP A 173 13.55 11.47 -28.30
N THR A 174 12.40 11.79 -28.90
CA THR A 174 11.15 11.03 -28.72
C THR A 174 11.13 9.65 -29.38
N ASN A 175 12.12 9.35 -30.24
CA ASN A 175 12.21 8.08 -30.97
C ASN A 175 13.26 7.14 -30.36
N THR A 176 14.02 7.61 -29.35
CA THR A 176 15.00 6.79 -28.63
C THR A 176 14.27 5.66 -27.91
N THR A 177 14.72 4.42 -28.10
CA THR A 177 14.17 3.28 -27.34
C THR A 177 14.69 3.31 -25.90
N LEU A 178 14.05 2.52 -25.01
CA LEU A 178 14.50 2.43 -23.61
C LEU A 178 15.90 1.80 -23.53
N GLU A 179 16.20 0.83 -24.41
CA GLU A 179 17.49 0.14 -24.46
C GLU A 179 18.63 1.03 -24.95
N ASP A 180 18.30 2.06 -25.79
CA ASP A 180 19.29 3.00 -26.35
C ASP A 180 19.43 4.29 -25.52
N ALA A 181 18.57 4.48 -24.50
CA ALA A 181 18.51 5.65 -23.65
C ALA A 181 19.33 5.49 -22.37
#